data_41b02f43e65973cec92fd9b396794c78
#
_entry.id   41b02f43e65973cec92fd9b396794c78
#
_cell.length_a   1.000
_cell.length_b   1.000
_cell.length_c   1.000
_cell.angle_alpha   90.00
_cell.angle_beta   90.00
_cell.angle_gamma   90.00
#
_symmetry.space_group_name_H-M   'P 1'
#
loop_
_entity.id
_entity.type
_entity.pdbx_description
1 polymer ?
#
loop_
_entity_poly.entity_id
_entity_poly.type
_entity_poly.pdbx_seq_one_letter_code
_entity_poly.pdbx_strand_id
1 'polypeptide(L)'
;LEELTQHLTGDSAALLKRGLTLQERLQELAEKLLCYAELRQAACTTDAEAGSKIGKIMGVYSDSAAPVAAFEGWLAAIPDLDSLIASDPLFEEYRFILERKKLGSLHLLPGIGEKVMAKLKISGSNAWAELQQYLTSTVKVTYRGEEINLSAVRNLAYSAEAEVRKDAYEAELACYSAIEDSVAYALNSLKLETLNECELRGYESPLARTLEQSNMEKKTLDAMFAAIDQKLPMFRRYLKAKAHALGHENGLPWYD
;
A
#
# COMPACT_ATOMS: atom_id res chain seq x y z
N LEU A 1 1.36 -9.36 -23.93
CA LEU A 1 2.51 -8.58 -23.49
C LEU A 1 3.81 -9.40 -23.62
N GLU A 2 3.82 -10.66 -23.15
CA GLU A 2 4.97 -11.56 -23.26
C GLU A 2 5.45 -11.73 -24.72
N GLU A 3 4.53 -11.97 -25.65
CA GLU A 3 4.84 -12.06 -27.09
C GLU A 3 5.40 -10.72 -27.65
N LEU A 4 4.85 -9.58 -27.22
CA LEU A 4 5.36 -8.27 -27.61
C LEU A 4 6.81 -8.07 -27.15
N THR A 5 7.11 -8.46 -25.92
CA THR A 5 8.45 -8.26 -25.33
C THR A 5 9.55 -9.16 -25.91
N GLN A 6 9.17 -10.21 -26.62
CA GLN A 6 10.14 -11.03 -27.39
C GLN A 6 10.58 -10.34 -28.68
N HIS A 7 9.88 -9.31 -29.16
CA HIS A 7 10.09 -8.67 -30.45
C HIS A 7 10.08 -7.13 -30.33
N LEU A 8 10.84 -6.57 -29.40
CA LEU A 8 10.95 -5.12 -29.17
C LEU A 8 11.93 -4.44 -30.16
N THR A 9 11.80 -4.79 -31.44
CA THR A 9 12.61 -4.21 -32.53
C THR A 9 11.70 -3.64 -33.62
N GLY A 10 12.05 -2.49 -34.20
CA GLY A 10 11.27 -1.86 -35.26
C GLY A 10 10.71 -0.50 -34.89
N ASP A 11 9.49 -0.19 -35.32
CA ASP A 11 8.83 1.11 -35.08
C ASP A 11 8.49 1.29 -33.61
N SER A 12 9.24 2.16 -32.93
CA SER A 12 9.08 2.45 -31.51
C SER A 12 7.70 3.03 -31.17
N ALA A 13 7.09 3.80 -32.08
CA ALA A 13 5.77 4.39 -31.83
C ALA A 13 4.67 3.29 -31.84
N ALA A 14 4.73 2.38 -32.82
CA ALA A 14 3.80 1.26 -32.90
C ALA A 14 3.94 0.32 -31.70
N LEU A 15 5.18 0.01 -31.29
CA LEU A 15 5.47 -0.82 -30.12
C LEU A 15 5.01 -0.17 -28.81
N LEU A 16 5.25 1.13 -28.63
CA LEU A 16 4.81 1.88 -27.46
C LEU A 16 3.30 1.88 -27.35
N LYS A 17 2.59 2.20 -28.43
CA LYS A 17 1.13 2.21 -28.48
C LYS A 17 0.53 0.85 -28.11
N ARG A 18 1.07 -0.21 -28.70
CA ARG A 18 0.63 -1.58 -28.41
C ARG A 18 0.90 -1.98 -26.96
N GLY A 19 2.09 -1.63 -26.43
CA GLY A 19 2.47 -1.90 -25.06
C GLY A 19 1.57 -1.20 -24.04
N LEU A 20 1.30 0.09 -24.23
CA LEU A 20 0.39 0.87 -23.40
C LEU A 20 -1.02 0.25 -23.39
N THR A 21 -1.59 -0.02 -24.58
CA THR A 21 -2.92 -0.64 -24.69
C THR A 21 -2.99 -2.00 -23.98
N LEU A 22 -1.95 -2.82 -24.06
CA LEU A 22 -1.92 -4.12 -23.39
C LEU A 22 -1.79 -3.99 -21.87
N GLN A 23 -1.00 -3.02 -21.39
CA GLN A 23 -0.87 -2.75 -19.96
C GLN A 23 -2.18 -2.22 -19.36
N GLU A 24 -2.83 -1.26 -20.03
CA GLU A 24 -4.14 -0.75 -19.60
C GLU A 24 -5.18 -1.85 -19.50
N ARG A 25 -5.28 -2.68 -20.53
CA ARG A 25 -6.24 -3.79 -20.54
C ARG A 25 -5.96 -4.80 -19.44
N LEU A 26 -4.68 -5.11 -19.18
CA LEU A 26 -4.29 -5.99 -18.09
C LEU A 26 -4.71 -5.41 -16.74
N GLN A 27 -4.42 -4.12 -16.52
CA GLN A 27 -4.76 -3.42 -15.28
C GLN A 27 -6.27 -3.33 -15.08
N GLU A 28 -7.01 -2.94 -16.11
CA GLU A 28 -8.49 -2.85 -16.06
C GLU A 28 -9.13 -4.18 -15.68
N LEU A 29 -8.68 -5.28 -16.28
CA LEU A 29 -9.20 -6.61 -15.98
C LEU A 29 -8.84 -7.07 -14.56
N ALA A 30 -7.60 -6.84 -14.15
CA ALA A 30 -7.13 -7.18 -12.81
C ALA A 30 -7.89 -6.39 -11.74
N GLU A 31 -8.03 -5.08 -11.91
CA GLU A 31 -8.77 -4.21 -10.97
C GLU A 31 -10.23 -4.61 -10.84
N LYS A 32 -10.93 -4.88 -11.95
CA LYS A 32 -12.33 -5.31 -11.90
C LYS A 32 -12.51 -6.60 -11.11
N LEU A 33 -11.63 -7.58 -11.35
CA LEU A 33 -11.72 -8.88 -10.71
C LEU A 33 -11.32 -8.80 -9.22
N LEU A 34 -10.23 -8.08 -8.92
CA LEU A 34 -9.76 -7.88 -7.54
C LEU A 34 -10.77 -7.08 -6.74
N CYS A 35 -11.24 -5.94 -7.25
CA CYS A 35 -12.21 -5.10 -6.55
C CYS A 35 -13.48 -5.88 -6.18
N TYR A 36 -14.01 -6.69 -7.09
CA TYR A 36 -15.14 -7.54 -6.78
C TYR A 36 -14.86 -8.55 -5.65
N ALA A 37 -13.70 -9.23 -5.72
CA ALA A 37 -13.35 -10.23 -4.72
C ALA A 37 -13.02 -9.60 -3.36
N GLU A 38 -12.33 -8.46 -3.34
CA GLU A 38 -11.98 -7.71 -2.14
C GLU A 38 -13.22 -7.11 -1.45
N LEU A 39 -14.15 -6.51 -2.20
CA LEU A 39 -15.40 -6.00 -1.63
C LEU A 39 -16.25 -7.12 -1.03
N ARG A 40 -16.27 -8.28 -1.68
CA ARG A 40 -16.95 -9.46 -1.15
C ARG A 40 -16.30 -9.96 0.13
N GLN A 41 -14.97 -10.00 0.19
CA GLN A 41 -14.22 -10.36 1.40
C GLN A 41 -14.37 -9.31 2.50
N ALA A 42 -14.43 -8.02 2.16
CA ALA A 42 -14.67 -6.95 3.13
C ALA A 42 -16.06 -7.05 3.76
N ALA A 43 -17.08 -7.47 3.00
CA ALA A 43 -18.43 -7.73 3.52
C ALA A 43 -18.49 -8.96 4.44
N CYS A 44 -17.63 -9.97 4.18
CA CYS A 44 -17.52 -11.19 4.98
C CYS A 44 -16.06 -11.65 5.02
N THR A 45 -15.33 -11.26 6.08
CA THR A 45 -13.89 -11.51 6.22
C THR A 45 -13.51 -12.99 6.29
N THR A 46 -14.48 -13.87 6.54
CA THR A 46 -14.32 -15.32 6.57
C THR A 46 -14.74 -16.01 5.25
N ASP A 47 -15.05 -15.25 4.19
CA ASP A 47 -15.39 -15.80 2.86
C ASP A 47 -14.14 -16.43 2.22
N ALA A 48 -13.96 -17.73 2.45
CA ALA A 48 -12.83 -18.49 1.91
C ALA A 48 -12.82 -18.54 0.37
N GLU A 49 -13.99 -18.44 -0.29
CA GLU A 49 -14.07 -18.42 -1.75
C GLU A 49 -13.52 -17.11 -2.31
N ALA A 50 -13.86 -15.97 -1.68
CA ALA A 50 -13.33 -14.67 -2.08
C ALA A 50 -11.81 -14.63 -1.90
N GLY A 51 -11.28 -15.06 -0.76
CA GLY A 51 -9.85 -15.16 -0.50
C GLY A 51 -9.12 -16.06 -1.52
N SER A 52 -9.70 -17.23 -1.84
CA SER A 52 -9.15 -18.11 -2.88
C SER A 52 -9.11 -17.45 -4.26
N LYS A 53 -10.13 -16.67 -4.63
CA LYS A 53 -10.17 -15.93 -5.90
C LYS A 53 -9.11 -14.84 -5.95
N ILE A 54 -8.96 -14.06 -4.88
CA ILE A 54 -7.90 -13.04 -4.77
C ILE A 54 -6.53 -13.68 -5.02
N GLY A 55 -6.21 -14.78 -4.31
CA GLY A 55 -4.95 -15.49 -4.48
C GLY A 55 -4.70 -15.96 -5.92
N LYS A 56 -5.73 -16.49 -6.59
CA LYS A 56 -5.63 -16.92 -8.00
C LYS A 56 -5.39 -15.75 -8.95
N ILE A 57 -6.11 -14.64 -8.78
CA ILE A 57 -5.95 -13.44 -9.61
C ILE A 57 -4.54 -12.87 -9.42
N MET A 58 -4.07 -12.75 -8.18
CA MET A 58 -2.72 -12.28 -7.87
C MET A 58 -1.64 -13.19 -8.44
N GLY A 59 -1.85 -14.51 -8.42
CA GLY A 59 -0.96 -15.49 -9.03
C GLY A 59 -0.80 -15.26 -10.55
N VAL A 60 -1.92 -15.12 -11.27
CA VAL A 60 -1.92 -14.82 -12.72
C VAL A 60 -1.31 -13.44 -12.99
N TYR A 61 -1.67 -12.43 -12.20
CA TYR A 61 -1.12 -11.08 -12.35
C TYR A 61 0.39 -11.04 -12.15
N SER A 62 0.92 -11.82 -11.20
CA SER A 62 2.36 -11.91 -10.95
C SER A 62 3.16 -12.45 -12.14
N ASP A 63 2.54 -13.26 -13.02
CA ASP A 63 3.19 -13.76 -14.23
C ASP A 63 3.45 -12.63 -15.25
N SER A 64 2.74 -11.50 -15.15
CA SER A 64 2.97 -10.32 -15.99
C SER A 64 4.20 -9.49 -15.57
N ALA A 65 4.77 -9.71 -14.38
CA ALA A 65 5.85 -8.89 -13.85
C ALA A 65 7.09 -8.87 -14.76
N ALA A 66 7.52 -10.03 -15.28
CA ALA A 66 8.68 -10.10 -16.16
C ALA A 66 8.44 -9.43 -17.52
N PRO A 67 7.33 -9.68 -18.24
CA PRO A 67 7.00 -8.94 -19.46
C PRO A 67 6.84 -7.43 -19.23
N VAL A 68 6.24 -6.99 -18.13
CA VAL A 68 6.13 -5.56 -17.79
C VAL A 68 7.52 -4.95 -17.59
N ALA A 69 8.37 -5.58 -16.80
CA ALA A 69 9.74 -5.11 -16.58
C ALA A 69 10.57 -5.07 -17.87
N ALA A 70 10.42 -6.05 -18.75
CA ALA A 70 11.08 -6.07 -20.05
C ALA A 70 10.62 -4.91 -20.95
N PHE A 71 9.32 -4.61 -20.95
CA PHE A 71 8.78 -3.47 -21.69
C PHE A 71 9.27 -2.13 -21.11
N GLU A 72 9.29 -1.98 -19.79
CA GLU A 72 9.78 -0.78 -19.12
C GLU A 72 11.30 -0.58 -19.32
N GLY A 73 12.07 -1.65 -19.31
CA GLY A 73 13.49 -1.61 -19.66
C GLY A 73 13.74 -1.18 -21.11
N TRP A 74 12.91 -1.66 -22.05
CA TRP A 74 12.95 -1.22 -23.45
C TRP A 74 12.57 0.26 -23.57
N LEU A 75 11.49 0.70 -22.91
CA LEU A 75 11.07 2.10 -22.89
C LEU A 75 12.18 3.03 -22.36
N ALA A 76 12.86 2.62 -21.31
CA ALA A 76 13.97 3.37 -20.73
C ALA A 76 15.17 3.49 -21.66
N ALA A 77 15.40 2.49 -22.51
CA ALA A 77 16.48 2.46 -23.48
C ALA A 77 16.21 3.30 -24.73
N ILE A 78 15.00 3.87 -24.90
CA ILE A 78 14.69 4.78 -26.02
C ILE A 78 15.52 6.06 -25.86
N PRO A 79 16.43 6.36 -26.81
CA PRO A 79 17.39 7.46 -26.65
C PRO A 79 16.72 8.84 -26.54
N ASP A 80 15.66 9.07 -27.32
CA ASP A 80 14.92 10.33 -27.36
C ASP A 80 13.44 10.05 -27.13
N LEU A 81 13.11 9.75 -25.88
CA LEU A 81 11.73 9.49 -25.46
C LEU A 81 10.87 10.76 -25.59
N ASP A 82 11.44 11.93 -25.37
CA ASP A 82 10.69 13.20 -25.44
C ASP A 82 10.19 13.49 -26.85
N SER A 83 11.04 13.27 -27.87
CA SER A 83 10.63 13.40 -29.28
C SER A 83 9.58 12.36 -29.66
N LEU A 84 9.70 11.13 -29.13
CA LEU A 84 8.70 10.10 -29.37
C LEU A 84 7.36 10.47 -28.73
N ILE A 85 7.36 10.98 -27.50
CA ILE A 85 6.15 11.46 -26.81
C ILE A 85 5.50 12.58 -27.62
N ALA A 86 6.27 13.56 -28.08
CA ALA A 86 5.75 14.68 -28.85
C ALA A 86 5.21 14.29 -30.26
N SER A 87 5.51 13.07 -30.74
CA SER A 87 5.10 12.60 -32.07
C SER A 87 3.63 12.18 -32.20
N ASP A 88 2.95 11.87 -31.10
CA ASP A 88 1.56 11.41 -31.11
C ASP A 88 0.81 12.02 -29.91
N PRO A 89 -0.36 12.65 -30.11
CA PRO A 89 -1.18 13.20 -29.03
C PRO A 89 -1.51 12.18 -27.93
N LEU A 90 -1.64 10.91 -28.27
CA LEU A 90 -1.83 9.83 -27.28
C LEU A 90 -0.63 9.73 -26.34
N PHE A 91 0.59 9.78 -26.86
CA PHE A 91 1.78 9.69 -26.01
C PHE A 91 1.94 10.95 -25.15
N GLU A 92 1.54 12.11 -25.64
CA GLU A 92 1.53 13.34 -24.86
C GLU A 92 0.57 13.26 -23.66
N GLU A 93 -0.60 12.63 -23.83
CA GLU A 93 -1.54 12.34 -22.73
C GLU A 93 -0.90 11.43 -21.66
N TYR A 94 -0.04 10.49 -22.10
CA TYR A 94 0.69 9.57 -21.21
C TYR A 94 2.06 10.09 -20.74
N ARG A 95 2.47 11.32 -21.10
CA ARG A 95 3.80 11.88 -20.80
C ARG A 95 4.25 11.60 -19.38
N PHE A 96 3.46 11.98 -18.40
CA PHE A 96 3.80 11.80 -16.99
C PHE A 96 4.09 10.33 -16.64
N ILE A 97 3.23 9.42 -17.09
CA ILE A 97 3.39 7.98 -16.82
C ILE A 97 4.63 7.43 -17.51
N LEU A 98 4.91 7.84 -18.75
CA LEU A 98 6.08 7.40 -19.51
C LEU A 98 7.38 7.86 -18.87
N GLU A 99 7.46 9.11 -18.45
CA GLU A 99 8.60 9.66 -17.70
C GLU A 99 8.81 8.92 -16.37
N ARG A 100 7.71 8.62 -15.64
CA ARG A 100 7.76 7.86 -14.39
C ARG A 100 8.22 6.41 -14.60
N LYS A 101 7.76 5.75 -15.66
CA LYS A 101 8.21 4.41 -16.03
C LYS A 101 9.70 4.40 -16.38
N LYS A 102 10.18 5.40 -17.12
CA LYS A 102 11.60 5.57 -17.41
C LYS A 102 12.42 5.73 -16.13
N LEU A 103 11.96 6.55 -15.18
CA LEU A 103 12.63 6.70 -13.89
C LEU A 103 12.60 5.38 -13.08
N GLY A 104 11.44 4.76 -12.95
CA GLY A 104 11.28 3.50 -12.22
C GLY A 104 12.09 2.34 -12.79
N SER A 105 12.42 2.37 -14.10
CA SER A 105 13.25 1.34 -14.71
C SER A 105 14.68 1.28 -14.16
N LEU A 106 15.17 2.35 -13.54
CA LEU A 106 16.46 2.37 -12.84
C LEU A 106 16.50 1.41 -11.65
N HIS A 107 15.33 1.04 -11.15
CA HIS A 107 15.13 0.17 -9.99
C HIS A 107 14.57 -1.21 -10.36
N LEU A 108 14.59 -1.58 -11.64
CA LEU A 108 14.21 -2.91 -12.08
C LEU A 108 15.27 -3.96 -11.70
N LEU A 109 14.80 -5.12 -11.26
CA LEU A 109 15.67 -6.26 -11.01
C LEU A 109 16.05 -6.94 -12.34
N PRO A 110 17.32 -7.35 -12.49
CA PRO A 110 17.78 -7.95 -13.74
C PRO A 110 17.22 -9.37 -13.95
N GLY A 111 17.10 -9.76 -15.20
CA GLY A 111 16.74 -11.12 -15.61
C GLY A 111 15.39 -11.58 -15.07
N ILE A 112 15.37 -12.72 -14.37
CA ILE A 112 14.17 -13.32 -13.76
C ILE A 112 13.75 -12.66 -12.43
N GLY A 113 14.53 -11.69 -11.92
CA GLY A 113 14.37 -11.09 -10.59
C GLY A 113 12.97 -10.54 -10.34
N GLU A 114 12.39 -9.80 -11.28
CA GLU A 114 11.03 -9.26 -11.13
C GLU A 114 9.98 -10.37 -10.97
N LYS A 115 10.06 -11.43 -11.75
CA LYS A 115 9.13 -12.57 -11.67
C LYS A 115 9.25 -13.30 -10.33
N VAL A 116 10.50 -13.51 -9.86
CA VAL A 116 10.75 -14.16 -8.56
C VAL A 116 10.22 -13.29 -7.43
N MET A 117 10.52 -11.99 -7.44
CA MET A 117 10.04 -11.05 -6.43
C MET A 117 8.52 -10.99 -6.39
N ALA A 118 7.85 -10.89 -7.55
CA ALA A 118 6.40 -10.86 -7.62
C ALA A 118 5.75 -12.13 -7.03
N LYS A 119 6.33 -13.31 -7.30
CA LYS A 119 5.83 -14.56 -6.73
C LYS A 119 6.09 -14.68 -5.23
N LEU A 120 7.25 -14.25 -4.75
CA LEU A 120 7.59 -14.28 -3.33
C LEU A 120 6.73 -13.30 -2.52
N LYS A 121 6.32 -12.19 -3.08
CA LYS A 121 5.40 -11.23 -2.41
C LYS A 121 4.05 -11.86 -2.05
N ILE A 122 3.58 -12.83 -2.81
CA ILE A 122 2.30 -13.51 -2.53
C ILE A 122 2.37 -14.25 -1.19
N SER A 123 3.47 -14.96 -0.92
CA SER A 123 3.70 -15.68 0.35
C SER A 123 4.48 -14.86 1.39
N GLY A 124 4.99 -13.70 1.00
CA GLY A 124 5.69 -12.72 1.83
C GLY A 124 4.75 -11.61 2.30
N SER A 125 4.98 -10.39 1.82
CA SER A 125 4.27 -9.19 2.29
C SER A 125 2.76 -9.32 2.23
N ASN A 126 2.19 -9.90 1.16
CA ASN A 126 0.74 -10.04 1.03
C ASN A 126 0.19 -10.98 2.12
N ALA A 127 0.82 -12.15 2.32
CA ALA A 127 0.39 -13.11 3.33
C ALA A 127 0.50 -12.55 4.77
N TRP A 128 1.55 -11.77 5.07
CA TRP A 128 1.70 -11.12 6.37
C TRP A 128 0.66 -10.02 6.59
N ALA A 129 0.31 -9.27 5.55
CA ALA A 129 -0.76 -8.28 5.62
C ALA A 129 -2.14 -8.94 5.81
N GLU A 130 -2.42 -10.03 5.09
CA GLU A 130 -3.64 -10.83 5.27
C GLU A 130 -3.75 -11.42 6.67
N LEU A 131 -2.64 -11.91 7.24
CA LEU A 131 -2.62 -12.41 8.61
C LEU A 131 -3.02 -11.32 9.61
N GLN A 132 -2.46 -10.10 9.48
CA GLN A 132 -2.82 -8.98 10.34
C GLN A 132 -4.31 -8.62 10.22
N GLN A 133 -4.82 -8.57 8.99
CA GLN A 133 -6.24 -8.32 8.73
C GLN A 133 -7.13 -9.41 9.33
N TYR A 134 -6.77 -10.68 9.17
CA TYR A 134 -7.49 -11.80 9.75
C TYR A 134 -7.53 -11.73 11.27
N LEU A 135 -6.38 -11.54 11.93
CA LEU A 135 -6.26 -11.45 13.37
C LEU A 135 -7.12 -10.30 13.94
N THR A 136 -7.03 -9.10 13.34
CA THR A 136 -7.80 -7.93 13.80
C THR A 136 -9.30 -8.05 13.55
N SER A 137 -9.71 -8.80 12.52
CA SER A 137 -11.13 -9.03 12.23
C SER A 137 -11.77 -10.13 13.08
N THR A 138 -10.97 -11.07 13.59
CA THR A 138 -11.45 -12.24 14.33
C THR A 138 -11.22 -12.18 15.83
N VAL A 139 -10.32 -11.30 16.31
CA VAL A 139 -10.06 -11.13 17.74
C VAL A 139 -11.36 -10.74 18.47
N LYS A 140 -11.59 -11.41 19.61
CA LYS A 140 -12.74 -11.14 20.45
C LYS A 140 -12.38 -10.12 21.51
N VAL A 141 -13.30 -9.18 21.71
CA VAL A 141 -13.20 -8.13 22.73
C VAL A 141 -14.26 -8.38 23.78
N THR A 142 -13.85 -8.57 25.03
CA THR A 142 -14.79 -8.66 26.15
C THR A 142 -15.14 -7.24 26.62
N TYR A 143 -16.35 -6.79 26.31
CA TYR A 143 -16.87 -5.50 26.72
C TYR A 143 -18.07 -5.68 27.64
N ARG A 144 -17.96 -5.22 28.90
CA ARG A 144 -19.01 -5.32 29.93
C ARG A 144 -19.60 -6.74 30.07
N GLY A 145 -18.76 -7.76 29.90
CA GLY A 145 -19.14 -9.17 30.04
C GLY A 145 -19.68 -9.83 28.76
N GLU A 146 -19.79 -9.11 27.67
CA GLU A 146 -20.18 -9.63 26.36
C GLU A 146 -19.00 -9.69 25.40
N GLU A 147 -18.97 -10.69 24.51
CA GLU A 147 -17.98 -10.77 23.43
C GLU A 147 -18.47 -10.02 22.19
N ILE A 148 -17.73 -8.99 21.81
CA ILE A 148 -17.97 -8.21 20.58
C ILE A 148 -16.72 -8.19 19.69
N ASN A 149 -16.84 -7.76 18.46
CA ASN A 149 -15.68 -7.60 17.56
C ASN A 149 -14.97 -6.25 17.78
N LEU A 150 -13.72 -6.18 17.32
CA LEU A 150 -12.87 -4.99 17.49
C LEU A 150 -13.47 -3.73 16.86
N SER A 151 -14.14 -3.84 15.71
CA SER A 151 -14.80 -2.68 15.07
C SER A 151 -15.97 -2.15 15.89
N ALA A 152 -16.73 -3.04 16.53
CA ALA A 152 -17.86 -2.64 17.39
C ALA A 152 -17.36 -1.88 18.61
N VAL A 153 -16.32 -2.38 19.32
CA VAL A 153 -15.79 -1.67 20.49
C VAL A 153 -15.20 -0.32 20.12
N ARG A 154 -14.50 -0.22 18.97
CA ARG A 154 -13.95 1.06 18.47
C ARG A 154 -15.03 2.09 18.17
N ASN A 155 -16.19 1.66 17.68
CA ASN A 155 -17.31 2.57 17.45
C ASN A 155 -17.85 3.18 18.74
N LEU A 156 -17.68 2.52 19.88
CA LEU A 156 -18.07 3.07 21.19
C LEU A 156 -17.21 4.28 21.61
N ALA A 157 -16.03 4.49 21.00
CA ALA A 157 -15.23 5.69 21.20
C ALA A 157 -15.95 7.00 20.80
N TYR A 158 -17.03 6.92 20.02
CA TYR A 158 -17.87 8.06 19.63
C TYR A 158 -19.09 8.25 20.54
N SER A 159 -19.22 7.48 21.60
CA SER A 159 -20.32 7.65 22.57
C SER A 159 -20.28 9.03 23.25
N ALA A 160 -21.43 9.61 23.50
CA ALA A 160 -21.55 10.83 24.31
C ALA A 160 -21.13 10.61 25.78
N GLU A 161 -21.26 9.38 26.27
CA GLU A 161 -20.98 9.00 27.66
C GLU A 161 -19.49 8.68 27.82
N ALA A 162 -18.79 9.44 28.69
CA ALA A 162 -17.36 9.28 28.94
C ALA A 162 -16.99 7.88 29.50
N GLU A 163 -17.87 7.33 30.36
CA GLU A 163 -17.67 5.99 30.93
C GLU A 163 -17.73 4.90 29.87
N VAL A 164 -18.65 5.01 28.89
CA VAL A 164 -18.72 4.08 27.75
C VAL A 164 -17.44 4.14 26.92
N ARG A 165 -16.95 5.34 26.63
CA ARG A 165 -15.68 5.51 25.87
C ARG A 165 -14.49 4.92 26.62
N LYS A 166 -14.40 5.15 27.93
CA LYS A 166 -13.33 4.63 28.79
C LYS A 166 -13.34 3.10 28.83
N ASP A 167 -14.49 2.49 29.14
CA ASP A 167 -14.62 1.03 29.19
C ASP A 167 -14.29 0.38 27.85
N ALA A 168 -14.72 1.02 26.74
CA ALA A 168 -14.41 0.56 25.39
C ALA A 168 -12.90 0.62 25.09
N TYR A 169 -12.23 1.69 25.48
CA TYR A 169 -10.78 1.84 25.34
C TYR A 169 -10.00 0.78 26.13
N GLU A 170 -10.37 0.55 27.39
CA GLU A 170 -9.75 -0.46 28.24
C GLU A 170 -9.96 -1.88 27.66
N ALA A 171 -11.16 -2.19 27.19
CA ALA A 171 -11.49 -3.45 26.56
C ALA A 171 -10.72 -3.66 25.23
N GLU A 172 -10.58 -2.60 24.42
CA GLU A 172 -9.78 -2.61 23.20
C GLU A 172 -8.32 -2.91 23.50
N LEU A 173 -7.70 -2.22 24.46
CA LEU A 173 -6.31 -2.46 24.82
C LEU A 173 -6.08 -3.88 25.34
N ALA A 174 -7.00 -4.40 26.15
CA ALA A 174 -6.89 -5.74 26.70
C ALA A 174 -6.90 -6.83 25.62
N CYS A 175 -7.67 -6.66 24.54
CA CYS A 175 -7.74 -7.66 23.48
C CYS A 175 -6.45 -7.81 22.67
N TYR A 176 -5.62 -6.77 22.61
CA TYR A 176 -4.38 -6.79 21.81
C TYR A 176 -3.35 -7.80 22.31
N SER A 177 -3.33 -8.14 23.61
CA SER A 177 -2.44 -9.17 24.16
C SER A 177 -2.62 -10.54 23.50
N ALA A 178 -3.80 -10.81 22.93
CA ALA A 178 -4.06 -12.08 22.24
C ALA A 178 -3.42 -12.15 20.84
N ILE A 179 -3.06 -11.03 20.22
CA ILE A 179 -2.57 -10.98 18.85
C ILE A 179 -1.23 -10.24 18.70
N GLU A 180 -0.71 -9.59 19.74
CA GLU A 180 0.46 -8.71 19.67
C GLU A 180 1.69 -9.39 19.11
N ASP A 181 2.03 -10.60 19.58
CA ASP A 181 3.19 -11.33 19.09
C ASP A 181 3.07 -11.67 17.61
N SER A 182 1.91 -12.17 17.18
CA SER A 182 1.67 -12.50 15.77
C SER A 182 1.74 -11.29 14.87
N VAL A 183 1.18 -10.16 15.31
CA VAL A 183 1.23 -8.88 14.58
C VAL A 183 2.65 -8.31 14.56
N ALA A 184 3.42 -8.45 15.65
CA ALA A 184 4.82 -8.05 15.70
C ALA A 184 5.68 -8.84 14.70
N TYR A 185 5.48 -10.17 14.60
CA TYR A 185 6.16 -11.00 13.59
C TYR A 185 5.79 -10.56 12.17
N ALA A 186 4.52 -10.31 11.90
CA ALA A 186 4.06 -9.83 10.59
C ALA A 186 4.71 -8.48 10.24
N LEU A 187 4.69 -7.52 11.16
CA LEU A 187 5.29 -6.20 10.96
C LEU A 187 6.81 -6.29 10.71
N ASN A 188 7.53 -7.09 11.51
CA ASN A 188 8.97 -7.27 11.35
C ASN A 188 9.32 -7.90 10.00
N SER A 189 8.54 -8.90 9.55
CA SER A 189 8.70 -9.53 8.24
C SER A 189 8.49 -8.54 7.09
N LEU A 190 7.43 -7.71 7.16
CA LEU A 190 7.16 -6.65 6.19
C LEU A 190 8.29 -5.61 6.13
N LYS A 191 8.81 -5.20 7.29
CA LYS A 191 9.95 -4.25 7.37
C LYS A 191 11.20 -4.83 6.77
N LEU A 192 11.52 -6.09 7.07
CA LEU A 192 12.70 -6.77 6.52
C LEU A 192 12.57 -6.93 5.01
N GLU A 193 11.42 -7.35 4.49
CA GLU A 193 11.18 -7.44 3.05
C GLU A 193 11.38 -6.08 2.37
N THR A 194 10.86 -4.99 2.98
CA THR A 194 11.03 -3.63 2.45
C THR A 194 12.51 -3.22 2.38
N LEU A 195 13.29 -3.52 3.42
CA LEU A 195 14.72 -3.21 3.45
C LEU A 195 15.49 -4.00 2.38
N ASN A 196 15.24 -5.31 2.29
CA ASN A 196 15.86 -6.17 1.28
C ASN A 196 15.49 -5.71 -0.14
N GLU A 197 14.22 -5.36 -0.37
CA GLU A 197 13.79 -4.87 -1.69
C GLU A 197 14.45 -3.54 -2.03
N CYS A 198 14.60 -2.61 -1.08
CA CYS A 198 15.31 -1.35 -1.30
C CYS A 198 16.78 -1.59 -1.66
N GLU A 199 17.46 -2.49 -0.95
CA GLU A 199 18.86 -2.86 -1.25
C GLU A 199 18.99 -3.46 -2.64
N LEU A 200 18.18 -4.48 -2.97
CA LEU A 200 18.23 -5.18 -4.26
C LEU A 200 17.92 -4.26 -5.44
N ARG A 201 17.04 -3.27 -5.25
CA ARG A 201 16.64 -2.30 -6.28
C ARG A 201 17.50 -1.05 -6.32
N GLY A 202 18.49 -0.92 -5.43
CA GLY A 202 19.40 0.22 -5.39
C GLY A 202 18.76 1.53 -4.91
N TYR A 203 17.71 1.46 -4.08
CA TYR A 203 17.18 2.64 -3.42
C TYR A 203 18.08 3.06 -2.25
N GLU A 204 18.32 4.35 -2.10
CA GLU A 204 19.10 4.91 -0.99
C GLU A 204 18.48 4.59 0.39
N SER A 205 17.14 4.57 0.45
CA SER A 205 16.41 4.29 1.68
C SER A 205 14.94 3.91 1.38
N PRO A 206 14.24 3.28 2.33
CA PRO A 206 12.78 3.09 2.22
C PRO A 206 12.01 4.39 2.04
N LEU A 207 12.48 5.50 2.64
CA LEU A 207 11.88 6.81 2.46
C LEU A 207 12.05 7.31 1.03
N ALA A 208 13.25 7.18 0.43
CA ALA A 208 13.50 7.57 -0.96
C ALA A 208 12.56 6.81 -1.91
N ARG A 209 12.43 5.49 -1.71
CA ARG A 209 11.47 4.65 -2.45
C ARG A 209 10.03 5.14 -2.29
N THR A 210 9.60 5.42 -1.06
CA THR A 210 8.23 5.88 -0.79
C THR A 210 7.95 7.22 -1.46
N LEU A 211 8.88 8.16 -1.42
CA LEU A 211 8.76 9.46 -2.07
C LEU A 211 8.61 9.31 -3.58
N GLU A 212 9.44 8.46 -4.19
CA GLU A 212 9.35 8.17 -5.62
C GLU A 212 8.01 7.55 -6.00
N GLN A 213 7.56 6.52 -5.27
CA GLN A 213 6.27 5.85 -5.52
C GLN A 213 5.07 6.77 -5.32
N SER A 214 5.18 7.72 -4.38
CA SER A 214 4.14 8.74 -4.10
C SER A 214 4.23 9.94 -5.02
N ASN A 215 5.18 9.99 -5.95
CA ASN A 215 5.48 11.16 -6.78
C ASN A 215 5.68 12.44 -5.97
N MET A 216 6.28 12.33 -4.78
CA MET A 216 6.50 13.43 -3.85
C MET A 216 7.98 13.80 -3.81
N GLU A 217 8.29 15.08 -3.95
CA GLU A 217 9.64 15.58 -3.73
C GLU A 217 9.95 15.69 -2.23
N LYS A 218 11.18 15.39 -1.85
CA LYS A 218 11.62 15.53 -0.45
C LYS A 218 11.35 16.92 0.13
N LYS A 219 11.52 17.98 -0.68
CA LYS A 219 11.24 19.36 -0.23
C LYS A 219 9.76 19.57 0.17
N THR A 220 8.83 18.87 -0.48
CA THR A 220 7.39 18.93 -0.14
C THR A 220 7.13 18.24 1.20
N LEU A 221 7.74 17.07 1.43
CA LEU A 221 7.67 16.39 2.71
C LEU A 221 8.27 17.24 3.83
N ASP A 222 9.46 17.81 3.60
CA ASP A 222 10.14 18.66 4.58
C ASP A 222 9.31 19.92 4.93
N ALA A 223 8.70 20.54 3.92
CA ALA A 223 7.79 21.68 4.13
C ALA A 223 6.54 21.31 4.94
N MET A 224 5.99 20.12 4.69
CA MET A 224 4.85 19.59 5.45
C MET A 224 5.24 19.39 6.93
N PHE A 225 6.35 18.74 7.21
CA PHE A 225 6.82 18.56 8.59
C PHE A 225 7.16 19.87 9.27
N ALA A 226 7.82 20.80 8.58
CA ALA A 226 8.09 22.12 9.13
C ALA A 226 6.80 22.89 9.51
N ALA A 227 5.75 22.78 8.69
CA ALA A 227 4.46 23.38 8.99
C ALA A 227 3.78 22.71 10.20
N ILE A 228 3.86 21.37 10.31
CA ILE A 228 3.37 20.63 11.47
C ILE A 228 4.12 21.07 12.73
N ASP A 229 5.44 21.07 12.72
CA ASP A 229 6.28 21.45 13.88
C ASP A 229 5.97 22.88 14.33
N GLN A 230 5.76 23.81 13.39
CA GLN A 230 5.38 25.18 13.70
C GLN A 230 4.01 25.24 14.42
N LYS A 231 3.09 24.33 14.14
CA LYS A 231 1.74 24.29 14.73
C LYS A 231 1.64 23.43 15.99
N LEU A 232 2.58 22.53 16.24
CA LEU A 232 2.58 21.67 17.44
C LEU A 232 2.39 22.44 18.76
N PRO A 233 3.03 23.60 19.02
CA PRO A 233 2.78 24.34 20.26
C PRO A 233 1.34 24.79 20.43
N MET A 234 0.63 25.10 19.34
CA MET A 234 -0.80 25.45 19.36
C MET A 234 -1.63 24.21 19.73
N PHE A 235 -1.39 23.07 19.10
CA PHE A 235 -2.11 21.82 19.42
C PHE A 235 -1.86 21.36 20.85
N ARG A 236 -0.63 21.49 21.36
CA ARG A 236 -0.31 21.19 22.75
C ARG A 236 -1.07 22.08 23.72
N ARG A 237 -1.23 23.39 23.43
CA ARG A 237 -2.04 24.30 24.25
C ARG A 237 -3.51 23.89 24.21
N TYR A 238 -4.04 23.57 23.01
CA TYR A 238 -5.42 23.10 22.86
C TYR A 238 -5.67 21.83 23.68
N LEU A 239 -4.80 20.81 23.56
CA LEU A 239 -4.96 19.55 24.30
C LEU A 239 -4.89 19.77 25.82
N LYS A 240 -4.00 20.64 26.30
CA LYS A 240 -3.93 21.02 27.72
C LYS A 240 -5.20 21.74 28.18
N ALA A 241 -5.72 22.67 27.38
CA ALA A 241 -6.96 23.38 27.72
C ALA A 241 -8.16 22.43 27.74
N LYS A 242 -8.23 21.50 26.75
CA LYS A 242 -9.28 20.47 26.73
C LYS A 242 -9.18 19.54 27.93
N ALA A 243 -7.98 19.05 28.28
CA ALA A 243 -7.77 18.23 29.46
C ALA A 243 -8.25 18.92 30.73
N HIS A 244 -7.87 20.18 30.93
CA HIS A 244 -8.29 20.97 32.09
C HIS A 244 -9.83 21.17 32.11
N ALA A 245 -10.43 21.48 30.97
CA ALA A 245 -11.91 21.65 30.87
C ALA A 245 -12.68 20.38 31.19
N LEU A 246 -12.08 19.19 30.94
CA LEU A 246 -12.65 17.89 31.25
C LEU A 246 -12.25 17.37 32.65
N GLY A 247 -11.48 18.14 33.44
CA GLY A 247 -11.09 17.77 34.79
C GLY A 247 -9.88 16.86 34.91
N HIS A 248 -9.05 16.75 33.85
CA HIS A 248 -7.85 15.94 33.85
C HIS A 248 -6.61 16.78 34.21
N GLU A 249 -5.86 16.36 35.23
CA GLU A 249 -4.67 17.08 35.72
C GLU A 249 -3.39 16.69 34.96
N ASN A 250 -3.26 15.42 34.57
CA ASN A 250 -2.03 14.83 34.01
C ASN A 250 -2.05 14.63 32.49
N GLY A 251 -2.87 15.40 31.78
CA GLY A 251 -3.02 15.29 30.33
C GLY A 251 -4.37 14.70 29.94
N LEU A 252 -4.68 14.77 28.64
CA LEU A 252 -5.93 14.26 28.08
C LEU A 252 -5.82 12.75 27.91
N PRO A 253 -6.72 11.95 28.51
CA PRO A 253 -6.80 10.52 28.25
C PRO A 253 -7.16 10.26 26.79
N TRP A 254 -6.75 9.11 26.27
CA TRP A 254 -6.97 8.75 24.88
C TRP A 254 -8.45 8.54 24.50
N TYR A 255 -9.29 8.30 25.48
CA TYR A 255 -10.74 8.11 25.31
C TYR A 255 -11.56 9.41 25.41
N ASP A 256 -10.95 10.57 25.62
CA ASP A 256 -11.54 11.91 25.67
C ASP A 256 -10.93 12.84 24.61
#